data_037bff37d0a4cc00a3f109ef632d97cc
#
_entry.id   037bff37d0a4cc00a3f109ef632d97cc
#
_cell.length_a   1.000
_cell.length_b   1.000
_cell.length_c   1.000
_cell.angle_alpha   90.00
_cell.angle_beta   90.00
_cell.angle_gamma   90.00
#
_symmetry.space_group_name_H-M   'P 1'
#
loop_
_entity.id
_entity.type
_entity.pdbx_description
1 polymer ?
#
loop_
_entity_poly.entity_id
_entity_poly.type
_entity_poly.pdbx_seq_one_letter_code
_entity_poly.pdbx_strand_id
1 'polypeptide(L)'
;MTPLPPGGCIGILGGGQLGRMLSMAAAPLGYRCHIFGPEDPPPAGQVADRVTIADYLDRDALRSFAESVDIVTLEFENVPAGALEFLSHLVPVHPGVKALATTQDRLVEKDFANNVGAPTAPYAAVDSLDDLRAAIAKIGPETGSRAVLKTRRMGYDGKGQVMLDQESDLAQAWNALAGAPSIL
;
A
#
# COMPACT_ATOMS: atom_id res chain seq x y z
N MET A 1 -6.64 -22.79 -8.04
CA MET A 1 -7.69 -21.78 -7.77
C MET A 1 -8.66 -21.79 -8.93
N THR A 2 -9.96 -21.93 -8.68
CA THR A 2 -10.97 -21.88 -9.74
C THR A 2 -11.22 -20.41 -10.11
N PRO A 3 -11.17 -20.03 -11.39
CA PRO A 3 -11.48 -18.67 -11.81
C PRO A 3 -12.91 -18.28 -11.41
N LEU A 4 -13.12 -17.03 -11.02
CA LEU A 4 -14.45 -16.49 -10.79
C LEU A 4 -15.20 -16.43 -12.12
N PRO A 5 -16.39 -17.07 -12.24
CA PRO A 5 -17.19 -17.00 -13.49
C PRO A 5 -17.82 -15.62 -13.67
N PRO A 6 -18.13 -15.20 -14.91
CA PRO A 6 -18.93 -13.99 -15.16
C PRO A 6 -20.25 -14.02 -14.38
N GLY A 7 -20.68 -12.85 -13.92
CA GLY A 7 -21.81 -12.69 -13.00
C GLY A 7 -21.42 -12.65 -11.53
N GLY A 8 -20.19 -13.04 -11.20
CA GLY A 8 -19.66 -12.94 -9.85
C GLY A 8 -19.44 -11.49 -9.40
N CYS A 9 -19.27 -11.30 -8.10
CA CYS A 9 -19.06 -10.00 -7.47
C CYS A 9 -17.65 -9.87 -6.90
N ILE A 10 -16.92 -8.85 -7.33
CA ILE A 10 -15.58 -8.52 -6.84
C ILE A 10 -15.72 -7.43 -5.77
N GLY A 11 -15.31 -7.75 -4.54
CA GLY A 11 -15.13 -6.76 -3.49
C GLY A 11 -13.81 -6.00 -3.67
N ILE A 12 -13.85 -4.68 -3.57
CA ILE A 12 -12.66 -3.82 -3.71
C ILE A 12 -12.52 -2.98 -2.45
N LEU A 13 -11.40 -3.17 -1.73
CA LEU A 13 -11.04 -2.33 -0.59
C LEU A 13 -10.33 -1.07 -1.11
N GLY A 14 -10.93 0.08 -0.82
CA GLY A 14 -10.56 1.38 -1.36
C GLY A 14 -11.53 1.87 -2.43
N GLY A 15 -11.98 3.11 -2.26
CA GLY A 15 -12.98 3.75 -3.10
C GLY A 15 -12.41 4.81 -4.04
N GLY A 16 -11.10 4.90 -4.16
CA GLY A 16 -10.41 5.92 -4.94
C GLY A 16 -10.50 5.74 -6.46
N GLN A 17 -9.65 6.47 -7.16
CA GLN A 17 -9.63 6.47 -8.62
C GLN A 17 -9.27 5.09 -9.21
N LEU A 18 -8.35 4.36 -8.57
CA LEU A 18 -7.96 3.03 -9.04
C LEU A 18 -9.09 2.02 -8.84
N GLY A 19 -9.84 2.09 -7.73
CA GLY A 19 -11.05 1.30 -7.52
C GLY A 19 -12.11 1.57 -8.57
N ARG A 20 -12.25 2.86 -8.98
CA ARG A 20 -13.11 3.22 -10.12
C ARG A 20 -12.65 2.58 -11.42
N MET A 21 -11.35 2.63 -11.73
CA MET A 21 -10.79 2.03 -12.94
C MET A 21 -10.97 0.51 -12.95
N LEU A 22 -10.75 -0.16 -11.81
CA LEU A 22 -10.98 -1.59 -11.65
C LEU A 22 -12.45 -1.96 -11.91
N SER A 23 -13.40 -1.21 -11.33
CA SER A 23 -14.83 -1.44 -11.55
C SER A 23 -15.22 -1.25 -13.01
N MET A 24 -14.69 -0.22 -13.68
CA MET A 24 -14.90 0.00 -15.11
C MET A 24 -14.31 -1.12 -15.98
N ALA A 25 -13.18 -1.70 -15.61
CA ALA A 25 -12.56 -2.81 -16.33
C ALA A 25 -13.30 -4.14 -16.08
N ALA A 26 -13.89 -4.33 -14.91
CA ALA A 26 -14.65 -5.52 -14.55
C ALA A 26 -16.00 -5.62 -15.27
N ALA A 27 -16.69 -4.50 -15.47
CA ALA A 27 -18.04 -4.45 -16.04
C ALA A 27 -18.15 -5.12 -17.44
N PRO A 28 -17.31 -4.80 -18.45
CA PRO A 28 -17.41 -5.45 -19.77
C PRO A 28 -17.05 -6.94 -19.74
N LEU A 29 -16.40 -7.42 -18.68
CA LEU A 29 -16.11 -8.84 -18.46
C LEU A 29 -17.25 -9.57 -17.75
N GLY A 30 -18.33 -8.86 -17.42
CA GLY A 30 -19.53 -9.40 -16.79
C GLY A 30 -19.44 -9.56 -15.28
N TYR A 31 -18.52 -8.88 -14.61
CA TYR A 31 -18.42 -8.86 -13.14
C TYR A 31 -19.12 -7.66 -12.54
N ARG A 32 -19.67 -7.83 -11.35
CA ARG A 32 -20.15 -6.76 -10.48
C ARG A 32 -19.05 -6.34 -9.51
N CYS A 33 -19.10 -5.11 -9.03
CA CYS A 33 -18.16 -4.61 -8.05
C CYS A 33 -18.87 -4.04 -6.82
N HIS A 34 -18.33 -4.35 -5.64
CA HIS A 34 -18.75 -3.78 -4.37
C HIS A 34 -17.53 -3.09 -3.73
N ILE A 35 -17.63 -1.78 -3.54
CA ILE A 35 -16.58 -0.96 -2.93
C ILE A 35 -16.75 -0.93 -1.42
N PHE A 36 -15.65 -1.03 -0.68
CA PHE A 36 -15.61 -0.85 0.77
C PHE A 36 -14.48 0.10 1.15
N GLY A 37 -14.78 1.11 1.94
CA GLY A 37 -13.79 2.05 2.47
C GLY A 37 -14.43 3.21 3.22
N PRO A 38 -13.61 4.05 3.89
CA PRO A 38 -14.10 5.17 4.68
C PRO A 38 -14.41 6.42 3.86
N GLU A 39 -14.06 6.46 2.58
CA GLU A 39 -14.28 7.62 1.70
C GLU A 39 -15.77 7.85 1.44
N ASP A 40 -16.25 9.10 1.59
CA ASP A 40 -17.65 9.51 1.35
C ASP A 40 -17.74 10.88 0.64
N PRO A 41 -18.23 10.94 -0.62
CA PRO A 41 -18.51 9.82 -1.52
C PRO A 41 -17.23 9.26 -2.16
N PRO A 42 -17.12 7.94 -2.32
CA PRO A 42 -15.97 7.35 -2.98
C PRO A 42 -16.04 7.54 -4.52
N PRO A 43 -14.96 7.95 -5.20
CA PRO A 43 -14.93 8.06 -6.67
C PRO A 43 -15.36 6.78 -7.40
N ALA A 44 -15.02 5.60 -6.86
CA ALA A 44 -15.39 4.31 -7.40
C ALA A 44 -16.90 4.03 -7.29
N GLY A 45 -17.58 4.62 -6.33
CA GLY A 45 -19.02 4.46 -6.11
C GLY A 45 -19.89 4.97 -7.26
N GLN A 46 -19.34 5.82 -8.14
CA GLN A 46 -20.07 6.31 -9.33
C GLN A 46 -20.29 5.22 -10.40
N VAL A 47 -19.53 4.12 -10.35
CA VAL A 47 -19.54 3.06 -11.38
C VAL A 47 -19.63 1.64 -10.80
N ALA A 48 -19.57 1.49 -9.50
CA ALA A 48 -19.72 0.22 -8.81
C ALA A 48 -21.21 -0.12 -8.60
N ASP A 49 -21.53 -1.41 -8.47
CA ASP A 49 -22.88 -1.89 -8.19
C ASP A 49 -23.31 -1.58 -6.74
N ARG A 50 -22.35 -1.61 -5.82
CA ARG A 50 -22.57 -1.38 -4.39
C ARG A 50 -21.41 -0.61 -3.76
N VAL A 51 -21.72 0.10 -2.69
CA VAL A 51 -20.75 0.79 -1.83
C VAL A 51 -21.11 0.54 -0.37
N THR A 52 -20.12 0.20 0.44
CA THR A 52 -20.18 0.23 1.90
C THR A 52 -19.18 1.27 2.40
N ILE A 53 -19.69 2.32 3.02
CA ILE A 53 -18.87 3.36 3.66
C ILE A 53 -18.70 2.96 5.12
N ALA A 54 -17.50 2.50 5.50
CA ALA A 54 -17.17 2.10 6.85
C ALA A 54 -15.65 2.11 7.06
N ASP A 55 -15.23 2.20 8.33
CA ASP A 55 -13.83 2.05 8.70
C ASP A 55 -13.34 0.61 8.44
N TYR A 56 -12.09 0.45 8.03
CA TYR A 56 -11.47 -0.86 7.82
C TYR A 56 -11.36 -1.71 9.09
N LEU A 57 -11.56 -1.13 10.28
CA LEU A 57 -11.56 -1.84 11.55
C LEU A 57 -12.98 -2.26 12.00
N ASP A 58 -14.03 -1.84 11.28
CA ASP A 58 -15.41 -2.25 11.53
C ASP A 58 -15.64 -3.69 11.08
N ARG A 59 -15.53 -4.62 12.01
CA ARG A 59 -15.65 -6.05 11.74
C ARG A 59 -17.05 -6.49 11.30
N ASP A 60 -18.10 -5.82 11.76
CA ASP A 60 -19.47 -6.18 11.39
C ASP A 60 -19.75 -5.71 9.95
N ALA A 61 -19.30 -4.51 9.59
CA ALA A 61 -19.35 -4.04 8.22
C ALA A 61 -18.49 -4.91 7.27
N LEU A 62 -17.28 -5.30 7.68
CA LEU A 62 -16.42 -6.21 6.91
C LEU A 62 -17.06 -7.60 6.72
N ARG A 63 -17.73 -8.14 7.73
CA ARG A 63 -18.46 -9.42 7.62
C ARG A 63 -19.59 -9.32 6.59
N SER A 64 -20.44 -8.30 6.71
CA SER A 64 -21.56 -8.07 5.79
C SER A 64 -21.05 -7.84 4.35
N PHE A 65 -19.93 -7.16 4.20
CA PHE A 65 -19.26 -6.98 2.92
C PHE A 65 -18.78 -8.34 2.35
N ALA A 66 -18.08 -9.16 3.16
CA ALA A 66 -17.59 -10.47 2.74
C ALA A 66 -18.72 -11.40 2.28
N GLU A 67 -19.88 -11.37 2.94
CA GLU A 67 -21.07 -12.17 2.58
C GLU A 67 -21.70 -11.75 1.24
N SER A 68 -21.37 -10.56 0.75
CA SER A 68 -21.96 -9.99 -0.47
C SER A 68 -21.07 -10.11 -1.71
N VAL A 69 -19.88 -10.67 -1.58
CA VAL A 69 -18.87 -10.77 -2.65
C VAL A 69 -18.30 -12.18 -2.76
N ASP A 70 -17.78 -12.53 -3.92
CA ASP A 70 -17.20 -13.85 -4.17
C ASP A 70 -15.68 -13.87 -4.01
N ILE A 71 -15.04 -12.71 -4.14
CA ILE A 71 -13.59 -12.51 -4.02
C ILE A 71 -13.33 -11.07 -3.61
N VAL A 72 -12.25 -10.84 -2.86
CA VAL A 72 -11.82 -9.50 -2.46
C VAL A 72 -10.46 -9.17 -3.06
N THR A 73 -10.34 -7.96 -3.59
CA THR A 73 -9.07 -7.31 -3.93
C THR A 73 -8.94 -5.96 -3.24
N LEU A 74 -7.81 -5.31 -3.41
CA LEU A 74 -7.56 -3.98 -2.84
C LEU A 74 -6.93 -3.08 -3.90
N GLU A 75 -7.26 -1.81 -3.84
CA GLU A 75 -6.61 -0.76 -4.64
C GLU A 75 -5.79 0.20 -3.77
N PHE A 76 -6.08 0.21 -2.47
CA PHE A 76 -5.41 1.06 -1.50
C PHE A 76 -4.41 0.25 -0.68
N GLU A 77 -3.13 0.60 -0.77
CA GLU A 77 -2.04 -0.16 -0.13
C GLU A 77 -2.01 -0.04 1.40
N ASN A 78 -2.63 1.00 1.96
CA ASN A 78 -2.59 1.25 3.41
C ASN A 78 -3.82 0.69 4.16
N VAL A 79 -4.54 -0.26 3.57
CA VAL A 79 -5.56 -1.04 4.30
C VAL A 79 -4.89 -1.78 5.45
N PRO A 80 -5.41 -1.71 6.70
CA PRO A 80 -4.84 -2.43 7.82
C PRO A 80 -4.74 -3.94 7.54
N ALA A 81 -3.57 -4.54 7.74
CA ALA A 81 -3.34 -5.97 7.50
C ALA A 81 -4.33 -6.85 8.26
N GLY A 82 -4.75 -6.45 9.47
CA GLY A 82 -5.75 -7.15 10.26
C GLY A 82 -7.16 -7.17 9.64
N ALA A 83 -7.50 -6.19 8.79
CA ALA A 83 -8.74 -6.22 8.02
C ALA A 83 -8.69 -7.30 6.94
N LEU A 84 -7.56 -7.39 6.21
CA LEU A 84 -7.37 -8.45 5.22
C LEU A 84 -7.31 -9.84 5.87
N GLU A 85 -6.65 -9.95 7.01
CA GLU A 85 -6.59 -11.21 7.77
C GLU A 85 -8.00 -11.66 8.15
N PHE A 86 -8.81 -10.76 8.71
CA PHE A 86 -10.19 -11.04 9.04
C PHE A 86 -11.01 -11.49 7.82
N LEU A 87 -10.93 -10.75 6.72
CA LEU A 87 -11.62 -11.09 5.47
C LEU A 87 -11.17 -12.42 4.88
N SER A 88 -9.87 -12.76 4.98
CA SER A 88 -9.32 -13.99 4.43
C SER A 88 -9.88 -15.27 5.06
N HIS A 89 -10.48 -15.18 6.25
CA HIS A 89 -11.20 -16.27 6.89
C HIS A 89 -12.65 -16.42 6.40
N LEU A 90 -13.16 -15.46 5.66
CA LEU A 90 -14.56 -15.41 5.21
C LEU A 90 -14.70 -15.57 3.70
N VAL A 91 -13.78 -15.02 2.92
CA VAL A 91 -13.82 -14.95 1.46
C VAL A 91 -12.39 -14.98 0.90
N PRO A 92 -12.15 -15.50 -0.33
CA PRO A 92 -10.84 -15.40 -0.97
C PRO A 92 -10.39 -13.94 -1.11
N VAL A 93 -9.14 -13.64 -0.70
CA VAL A 93 -8.54 -12.30 -0.76
C VAL A 93 -7.27 -12.34 -1.60
N HIS A 94 -7.18 -11.51 -2.64
CA HIS A 94 -6.02 -11.41 -3.52
C HIS A 94 -5.72 -9.94 -3.88
N PRO A 95 -4.45 -9.48 -3.74
CA PRO A 95 -3.31 -10.20 -3.15
C PRO A 95 -3.56 -10.55 -1.69
N GLY A 96 -2.88 -11.60 -1.19
CA GLY A 96 -3.07 -12.06 0.20
C GLY A 96 -2.38 -11.15 1.21
N VAL A 97 -2.69 -11.37 2.50
CA VAL A 97 -2.19 -10.59 3.65
C VAL A 97 -0.67 -10.41 3.64
N LYS A 98 0.08 -11.50 3.33
CA LYS A 98 1.55 -11.45 3.29
C LYS A 98 2.06 -10.47 2.22
N ALA A 99 1.44 -10.45 1.04
CA ALA A 99 1.84 -9.53 -0.03
C ALA A 99 1.64 -8.08 0.42
N LEU A 100 0.46 -7.75 0.95
CA LEU A 100 0.17 -6.41 1.45
C LEU A 100 1.15 -6.00 2.57
N ALA A 101 1.34 -6.85 3.58
CA ALA A 101 2.22 -6.56 4.70
C ALA A 101 3.68 -6.32 4.25
N THR A 102 4.13 -7.03 3.21
CA THR A 102 5.45 -6.84 2.63
C THR A 102 5.56 -5.49 1.92
N THR A 103 4.58 -5.11 1.11
CA THR A 103 4.64 -3.89 0.29
C THR A 103 4.32 -2.60 1.06
N GLN A 104 3.67 -2.70 2.22
CA GLN A 104 3.36 -1.55 3.06
C GLN A 104 4.58 -0.88 3.69
N ASP A 105 5.70 -1.58 3.82
CA ASP A 105 6.92 -1.07 4.44
C ASP A 105 8.08 -1.18 3.46
N ARG A 106 8.63 -0.05 3.00
CA ARG A 106 9.68 0.00 1.98
C ARG A 106 10.96 -0.75 2.35
N LEU A 107 11.28 -0.88 3.64
CA LEU A 107 12.43 -1.66 4.09
C LEU A 107 12.14 -3.15 3.91
N VAL A 108 10.98 -3.61 4.39
CA VAL A 108 10.56 -5.01 4.25
C VAL A 108 10.41 -5.40 2.78
N GLU A 109 9.86 -4.52 1.95
CA GLU A 109 9.72 -4.72 0.50
C GLU A 109 11.08 -4.91 -0.19
N LYS A 110 12.06 -4.03 0.11
CA LYS A 110 13.41 -4.15 -0.48
C LYS A 110 14.16 -5.38 0.02
N ASP A 111 14.05 -5.70 1.31
CA ASP A 111 14.61 -6.93 1.87
C ASP A 111 14.01 -8.16 1.18
N PHE A 112 12.69 -8.18 1.01
CA PHE A 112 12.02 -9.27 0.30
C PHE A 112 12.48 -9.38 -1.15
N ALA A 113 12.52 -8.27 -1.90
CA ALA A 113 12.95 -8.26 -3.29
C ALA A 113 14.38 -8.82 -3.45
N ASN A 114 15.31 -8.37 -2.62
CA ASN A 114 16.69 -8.87 -2.65
C ASN A 114 16.77 -10.36 -2.27
N ASN A 115 16.00 -10.81 -1.28
CA ASN A 115 15.97 -12.20 -0.85
C ASN A 115 15.44 -13.17 -1.92
N VAL A 116 14.59 -12.71 -2.84
CA VAL A 116 14.09 -13.51 -3.97
C VAL A 116 14.92 -13.32 -5.26
N GLY A 117 16.05 -12.60 -5.17
CA GLY A 117 16.97 -12.41 -6.28
C GLY A 117 16.60 -11.26 -7.24
N ALA A 118 15.70 -10.35 -6.84
CA ALA A 118 15.38 -9.12 -7.56
C ALA A 118 16.20 -7.96 -6.95
N PRO A 119 17.36 -7.58 -7.53
CA PRO A 119 18.24 -6.58 -6.93
C PRO A 119 17.58 -5.19 -6.93
N THR A 120 17.77 -4.47 -5.82
CA THR A 120 17.31 -3.08 -5.67
C THR A 120 18.51 -2.13 -5.59
N ALA A 121 18.26 -0.82 -5.72
CA ALA A 121 19.26 0.19 -5.40
C ALA A 121 19.72 0.02 -3.94
N PRO A 122 20.98 0.39 -3.61
CA PRO A 122 21.48 0.38 -2.24
C PRO A 122 20.55 1.13 -1.29
N TYR A 123 20.37 0.62 -0.09
CA TYR A 123 19.49 1.21 0.91
C TYR A 123 19.96 0.92 2.33
N ALA A 124 19.47 1.70 3.29
CA ALA A 124 19.66 1.49 4.70
C ALA A 124 18.42 1.93 5.50
N ALA A 125 18.13 1.22 6.59
CA ALA A 125 17.16 1.67 7.57
C ALA A 125 17.64 2.94 8.27
N VAL A 126 16.71 3.85 8.57
CA VAL A 126 16.99 5.13 9.24
C VAL A 126 15.89 5.33 10.28
N ASP A 127 16.21 5.07 11.54
CA ASP A 127 15.32 5.24 12.68
C ASP A 127 15.76 6.40 13.60
N SER A 128 16.87 7.06 13.25
CA SER A 128 17.41 8.24 13.94
C SER A 128 18.23 9.13 12.99
N LEU A 129 18.54 10.35 13.43
CA LEU A 129 19.45 11.24 12.69
C LEU A 129 20.87 10.65 12.59
N ASP A 130 21.31 9.89 13.58
CA ASP A 130 22.64 9.27 13.56
C ASP A 130 22.66 8.09 12.58
N ASP A 131 21.56 7.32 12.44
CA ASP A 131 21.44 6.33 11.39
C ASP A 131 21.47 6.96 9.99
N LEU A 132 20.83 8.13 9.81
CA LEU A 132 20.88 8.85 8.54
C LEU A 132 22.32 9.24 8.19
N ARG A 133 23.08 9.75 9.16
CA ARG A 133 24.51 10.10 8.96
C ARG A 133 25.34 8.88 8.58
N ALA A 134 25.13 7.77 9.28
CA ALA A 134 25.81 6.50 8.99
C ALA A 134 25.42 5.94 7.60
N ALA A 135 24.14 6.00 7.25
CA ALA A 135 23.63 5.54 5.97
C ALA A 135 24.21 6.35 4.79
N ILE A 136 24.27 7.68 4.90
CA ILE A 136 24.88 8.54 3.88
C ILE A 136 26.38 8.25 3.74
N ALA A 137 27.09 8.07 4.84
CA ALA A 137 28.52 7.72 4.80
C ALA A 137 28.78 6.38 4.10
N LYS A 138 27.87 5.42 4.24
CA LYS A 138 27.96 4.10 3.64
C LYS A 138 27.53 4.08 2.16
N ILE A 139 26.40 4.67 1.82
CA ILE A 139 25.77 4.58 0.50
C ILE A 139 26.23 5.72 -0.43
N GLY A 140 26.48 6.90 0.12
CA GLY A 140 26.84 8.10 -0.63
C GLY A 140 27.99 7.94 -1.62
N PRO A 141 29.10 7.26 -1.27
CA PRO A 141 30.20 7.01 -2.21
C PRO A 141 29.77 6.24 -3.47
N GLU A 142 28.88 5.27 -3.34
CA GLU A 142 28.37 4.45 -4.45
C GLU A 142 27.39 5.19 -5.35
N THR A 143 26.67 6.18 -4.81
CA THR A 143 25.60 6.91 -5.51
C THR A 143 26.01 8.29 -5.97
N GLY A 144 27.29 8.65 -5.86
CA GLY A 144 27.77 10.02 -6.14
C GLY A 144 27.21 11.06 -5.14
N SER A 145 26.94 10.62 -3.91
CA SER A 145 26.35 11.40 -2.80
C SER A 145 24.94 11.94 -3.08
N ARG A 146 24.22 11.32 -4.00
CA ARG A 146 22.79 11.62 -4.25
C ARG A 146 21.95 10.48 -3.73
N ALA A 147 20.98 10.77 -2.87
CA ALA A 147 20.12 9.79 -2.24
C ALA A 147 18.71 10.35 -2.02
N VAL A 148 17.78 9.49 -1.70
CA VAL A 148 16.42 9.88 -1.31
C VAL A 148 16.09 9.27 0.03
N LEU A 149 15.84 10.13 1.01
CA LEU A 149 15.29 9.73 2.29
C LEU A 149 13.77 9.63 2.17
N LYS A 150 13.18 8.47 2.48
CA LYS A 150 11.74 8.23 2.39
C LYS A 150 11.21 7.67 3.69
N THR A 151 10.01 8.08 4.11
CA THR A 151 9.30 7.35 5.17
C THR A 151 9.07 5.91 4.74
N ARG A 152 9.21 4.95 5.66
CA ARG A 152 9.00 3.52 5.38
C ARG A 152 7.56 3.23 4.98
N ARG A 153 6.60 3.95 5.55
CA ARG A 153 5.16 3.75 5.36
C ARG A 153 4.47 5.06 4.98
N MET A 154 3.28 4.99 4.42
CA MET A 154 2.36 6.11 4.15
C MET A 154 2.88 7.17 3.17
N GLY A 155 3.98 6.95 2.47
CA GLY A 155 4.49 7.89 1.47
C GLY A 155 3.90 7.59 0.08
N TYR A 156 3.26 8.58 -0.55
CA TYR A 156 2.67 8.49 -1.89
C TYR A 156 2.81 9.83 -2.63
N ASP A 157 2.79 9.82 -3.93
CA ASP A 157 2.82 11.00 -4.81
C ASP A 157 3.90 12.03 -4.44
N GLY A 158 5.11 11.54 -4.11
CA GLY A 158 6.22 12.40 -3.69
C GLY A 158 6.15 12.89 -2.25
N LYS A 159 5.08 12.61 -1.52
CA LYS A 159 4.98 12.91 -0.08
C LYS A 159 5.82 11.93 0.74
N GLY A 160 6.31 12.38 1.88
CA GLY A 160 7.13 11.56 2.76
C GLY A 160 8.50 11.23 2.17
N GLN A 161 9.08 12.12 1.35
CA GLN A 161 10.44 11.97 0.82
C GLN A 161 11.20 13.28 0.73
N VAL A 162 12.53 13.22 0.88
CA VAL A 162 13.46 14.32 0.74
C VAL A 162 14.64 13.87 -0.11
N MET A 163 14.97 14.64 -1.16
CA MET A 163 16.18 14.44 -1.95
C MET A 163 17.39 14.94 -1.16
N LEU A 164 18.46 14.16 -1.15
CA LEU A 164 19.70 14.48 -0.48
C LEU A 164 20.86 14.53 -1.50
N ASP A 165 21.79 15.44 -1.25
CA ASP A 165 23.06 15.58 -1.93
C ASP A 165 24.17 15.91 -0.93
N GLN A 166 25.36 16.29 -1.43
CA GLN A 166 26.52 16.58 -0.58
C GLN A 166 26.36 17.83 0.30
N GLU A 167 25.50 18.77 -0.10
CA GLU A 167 25.31 20.05 0.60
C GLU A 167 24.07 20.02 1.53
N SER A 168 23.32 18.91 1.53
CA SER A 168 22.05 18.79 2.25
C SER A 168 22.26 18.79 3.77
N ASP A 169 21.46 19.59 4.48
CA ASP A 169 21.37 19.54 5.95
C ASP A 169 20.56 18.31 6.36
N LEU A 170 21.25 17.29 6.87
CA LEU A 170 20.63 16.02 7.29
C LEU A 170 19.67 16.18 8.46
N ALA A 171 19.90 17.15 9.37
CA ALA A 171 18.98 17.41 10.46
C ALA A 171 17.68 18.04 9.95
N GLN A 172 17.77 18.96 9.01
CA GLN A 172 16.60 19.53 8.36
C GLN A 172 15.81 18.47 7.58
N ALA A 173 16.50 17.62 6.83
CA ALA A 173 15.87 16.53 6.06
C ALA A 173 15.14 15.53 6.98
N TRP A 174 15.76 15.14 8.09
CA TRP A 174 15.15 14.26 9.10
C TRP A 174 13.90 14.89 9.72
N ASN A 175 14.00 16.16 10.11
CA ASN A 175 12.87 16.90 10.67
C ASN A 175 11.73 17.12 9.68
N ALA A 176 12.03 17.27 8.38
CA ALA A 176 11.01 17.38 7.33
C ALA A 176 10.11 16.13 7.21
N LEU A 177 10.61 14.97 7.65
CA LEU A 177 9.85 13.73 7.76
C LEU A 177 9.33 13.48 9.19
N ALA A 178 9.32 14.50 10.05
CA ALA A 178 8.87 14.45 11.44
C ALA A 178 9.57 13.36 12.28
N GLY A 179 10.80 12.99 11.94
CA GLY A 179 11.53 11.92 12.62
C GLY A 179 10.89 10.54 12.47
N ALA A 180 10.09 10.33 11.45
CA ALA A 180 9.43 9.04 11.21
C ALA A 180 10.42 7.96 10.77
N PRO A 181 10.23 6.67 11.13
CA PRO A 181 11.01 5.56 10.59
C PRO A 181 11.10 5.66 9.07
N SER A 182 12.31 5.67 8.55
CA SER A 182 12.61 5.98 7.16
C SER A 182 13.56 4.95 6.53
N ILE A 183 13.76 5.07 5.25
CA ILE A 183 14.75 4.33 4.46
C ILE A 183 15.50 5.33 3.57
N LEU A 184 16.81 5.17 3.48
CA LEU A 184 17.66 5.89 2.54
C LEU A 184 17.85 5.03 1.31
#